data_7fd172004089c585c11a30ad0dd06eb2
#
_entry.id   7fd172004089c585c11a30ad0dd06eb2
#
_cell.length_a   1.000
_cell.length_b   1.000
_cell.length_c   1.000
_cell.angle_alpha   90.00
_cell.angle_beta   90.00
_cell.angle_gamma   90.00
#
_symmetry.space_group_name_H-M   'P 1'
#
loop_
_entity.id
_entity.type
_entity.pdbx_description
1 polymer ?
#
loop_
_entity_poly.entity_id
_entity_poly.type
_entity_poly.pdbx_seq_one_letter_code
_entity_poly.pdbx_strand_id
1 'polypeptide(L)'
;IGGFSSLYKIDTMIKDPVIVSGTDGVGTKLKIANKLKCHKYIGQDLVAMCVNDIITSGAKPLFFLDYLATSKIKQNIHSDVLKSITNACHKCGMSLIGGETAEMPGMYHRDDYDLAGFCVGIVSQKKIISPKKVKSGNIIIGLPSSGFHSNGFSLINKLIESKRLKLNKVFQKSSLG
;
A
#
# COMPACT_ATOMS: atom_id res chain seq x y z
N ILE A 1 -10.91 12.89 22.29
CA ILE A 1 -10.69 12.26 20.99
C ILE A 1 -12.07 12.08 20.39
N GLY A 2 -12.52 12.88 19.57
CA GLY A 2 -13.85 12.74 19.01
C GLY A 2 -14.11 13.89 18.06
N GLY A 3 -13.85 13.68 16.82
CA GLY A 3 -14.11 14.57 15.71
C GLY A 3 -13.97 13.76 14.43
N PHE A 4 -14.32 14.36 13.32
CA PHE A 4 -14.16 13.72 12.01
C PHE A 4 -12.69 13.74 11.52
N SER A 5 -11.81 14.48 12.19
CA SER A 5 -10.40 14.59 11.85
C SER A 5 -9.52 13.83 12.83
N SER A 6 -8.44 13.27 12.31
CA SER A 6 -7.39 12.64 13.11
C SER A 6 -6.35 13.66 13.55
N LEU A 7 -5.85 13.52 14.77
CA LEU A 7 -4.81 14.37 15.33
C LEU A 7 -3.54 13.57 15.51
N TYR A 8 -2.40 14.13 15.08
CA TYR A 8 -1.09 13.54 15.27
C TYR A 8 -0.12 14.56 15.86
N LYS A 9 0.49 14.23 17.00
CA LYS A 9 1.48 15.09 17.64
C LYS A 9 2.85 14.87 16.99
N ILE A 10 3.40 15.92 16.39
CA ILE A 10 4.74 15.89 15.78
C ILE A 10 5.81 15.94 16.87
N ASP A 11 6.83 15.12 16.74
CA ASP A 11 8.03 15.19 17.60
C ASP A 11 8.82 16.46 17.26
N THR A 12 8.94 17.34 18.23
CA THR A 12 9.63 18.64 18.09
C THR A 12 11.17 18.53 18.15
N MET A 13 11.72 17.35 18.40
CA MET A 13 13.18 17.14 18.43
C MET A 13 13.84 17.14 17.03
N ILE A 14 13.04 17.09 15.98
CA ILE A 14 13.56 17.14 14.61
C ILE A 14 13.84 18.59 14.25
N LYS A 15 15.11 18.91 13.99
CA LYS A 15 15.50 20.25 13.55
C LYS A 15 15.13 20.46 12.08
N ASP A 16 14.52 21.63 11.77
CA ASP A 16 14.06 22.02 10.45
C ASP A 16 13.21 20.89 9.80
N PRO A 17 12.04 20.53 10.40
CA PRO A 17 11.25 19.42 9.96
C PRO A 17 10.55 19.71 8.63
N VAL A 18 10.60 18.75 7.72
CA VAL A 18 9.87 18.77 6.45
C VAL A 18 8.91 17.57 6.44
N ILE A 19 7.64 17.84 6.17
CA ILE A 19 6.62 16.80 5.97
C ILE A 19 6.74 16.26 4.56
N VAL A 20 6.71 14.94 4.44
CA VAL A 20 6.70 14.21 3.18
C VAL A 20 5.44 13.38 3.12
N SER A 21 4.73 13.42 2.02
CA SER A 21 3.52 12.64 1.82
C SER A 21 3.54 11.93 0.48
N GLY A 22 2.95 10.73 0.45
CA GLY A 22 2.75 9.93 -0.75
C GLY A 22 1.38 9.26 -0.71
N THR A 23 0.80 9.05 -1.87
CA THR A 23 -0.46 8.34 -2.02
C THR A 23 -0.36 7.35 -3.17
N ASP A 24 -0.93 6.18 -2.99
CA ASP A 24 -0.99 5.14 -4.02
C ASP A 24 -2.25 4.27 -3.84
N GLY A 25 -2.59 3.52 -4.87
CA GLY A 25 -3.71 2.58 -4.87
C GLY A 25 -3.28 1.18 -5.32
N VAL A 26 -3.92 0.15 -4.77
CA VAL A 26 -3.59 -1.25 -5.11
C VAL A 26 -3.89 -1.57 -6.57
N GLY A 27 -4.94 -1.00 -7.13
CA GLY A 27 -5.29 -1.13 -8.54
C GLY A 27 -5.65 -2.56 -8.95
N THR A 28 -5.21 -2.97 -10.14
CA THR A 28 -5.69 -4.19 -10.81
C THR A 28 -5.28 -5.51 -10.15
N LYS A 29 -4.41 -5.50 -9.15
CA LYS A 29 -4.14 -6.67 -8.29
C LYS A 29 -5.39 -7.13 -7.56
N LEU A 30 -6.30 -6.21 -7.22
CA LEU A 30 -7.57 -6.50 -6.56
C LEU A 30 -8.44 -7.51 -7.34
N LYS A 31 -8.36 -7.52 -8.68
CA LYS A 31 -9.06 -8.51 -9.52
C LYS A 31 -8.60 -9.94 -9.23
N ILE A 32 -7.30 -10.13 -8.98
CA ILE A 32 -6.76 -11.45 -8.62
C ILE A 32 -7.18 -11.81 -7.19
N ALA A 33 -7.12 -10.85 -6.26
CA ALA A 33 -7.57 -11.06 -4.88
C ALA A 33 -9.05 -11.49 -4.84
N ASN A 34 -9.91 -10.86 -5.65
CA ASN A 34 -11.32 -11.23 -5.79
C ASN A 34 -11.49 -12.64 -6.39
N LYS A 35 -10.77 -12.98 -7.47
CA LYS A 35 -10.81 -14.31 -8.08
C LYS A 35 -10.38 -15.42 -7.12
N LEU A 36 -9.36 -15.16 -6.30
CA LEU A 36 -8.82 -16.11 -5.32
C LEU A 36 -9.55 -16.07 -3.97
N LYS A 37 -10.42 -15.10 -3.74
CA LYS A 37 -11.04 -14.82 -2.43
C LYS A 37 -10.00 -14.68 -1.31
N CYS A 38 -8.86 -14.07 -1.62
CA CYS A 38 -7.74 -13.88 -0.71
C CYS A 38 -7.40 -12.40 -0.58
N HIS A 39 -7.79 -11.79 0.53
CA HIS A 39 -7.67 -10.34 0.76
C HIS A 39 -6.71 -9.99 1.90
N LYS A 40 -6.28 -10.97 2.67
CA LYS A 40 -5.50 -10.79 3.91
C LYS A 40 -4.11 -10.16 3.73
N TYR A 41 -3.61 -10.05 2.50
CA TYR A 41 -2.30 -9.45 2.21
C TYR A 41 -2.39 -8.11 1.49
N ILE A 42 -3.57 -7.74 1.01
CA ILE A 42 -3.77 -6.54 0.18
C ILE A 42 -3.42 -5.25 0.91
N GLY A 43 -3.71 -5.17 2.20
CA GLY A 43 -3.33 -4.00 3.00
C GLY A 43 -1.82 -3.83 3.14
N GLN A 44 -1.06 -4.93 3.17
CA GLN A 44 0.40 -4.89 3.17
C GLN A 44 0.93 -4.30 1.85
N ASP A 45 0.36 -4.69 0.71
CA ASP A 45 0.73 -4.11 -0.59
C ASP A 45 0.50 -2.59 -0.60
N LEU A 46 -0.68 -2.15 -0.15
CA LEU A 46 -1.02 -0.74 -0.09
C LEU A 46 -0.03 0.07 0.75
N VAL A 47 0.20 -0.38 1.99
CA VAL A 47 1.10 0.30 2.91
C VAL A 47 2.53 0.33 2.36
N ALA A 48 3.00 -0.78 1.78
CA ALA A 48 4.34 -0.87 1.21
C ALA A 48 4.55 0.11 0.06
N MET A 49 3.58 0.26 -0.85
CA MET A 49 3.67 1.23 -1.95
C MET A 49 3.83 2.65 -1.42
N CYS A 50 2.93 3.09 -0.55
CA CYS A 50 2.96 4.45 -0.01
C CYS A 50 4.22 4.73 0.84
N VAL A 51 4.63 3.76 1.67
CA VAL A 51 5.82 3.90 2.52
C VAL A 51 7.09 3.96 1.69
N ASN A 52 7.21 3.09 0.67
CA ASN A 52 8.38 3.08 -0.20
C ASN A 52 8.59 4.41 -0.91
N ASP A 53 7.52 5.09 -1.31
CA ASP A 53 7.61 6.40 -1.95
C ASP A 53 8.20 7.44 -0.99
N ILE A 54 7.72 7.53 0.24
CA ILE A 54 8.19 8.56 1.16
C ILE A 54 9.60 8.29 1.69
N ILE A 55 10.00 7.02 1.89
CA ILE A 55 11.35 6.71 2.37
C ILE A 55 12.44 7.00 1.34
N THR A 56 12.12 7.08 0.04
CA THR A 56 13.08 7.50 -1.00
C THR A 56 13.63 8.90 -0.76
N SER A 57 12.89 9.76 -0.08
CA SER A 57 13.34 11.10 0.35
C SER A 57 14.04 11.11 1.71
N GLY A 58 14.18 9.96 2.37
CA GLY A 58 14.78 9.83 3.70
C GLY A 58 13.79 10.12 4.84
N ALA A 59 12.50 10.19 4.54
CA ALA A 59 11.48 10.44 5.55
C ALA A 59 11.21 9.22 6.42
N LYS A 60 11.00 9.46 7.72
CA LYS A 60 10.47 8.46 8.65
C LYS A 60 8.95 8.48 8.58
N PRO A 61 8.27 7.35 8.32
CA PRO A 61 6.83 7.27 8.38
C PRO A 61 6.29 7.67 9.75
N LEU A 62 5.19 8.43 9.79
CA LEU A 62 4.52 8.86 11.00
C LEU A 62 3.14 8.24 11.14
N PHE A 63 2.31 8.42 10.12
CA PHE A 63 0.94 7.92 10.13
C PHE A 63 0.42 7.63 8.73
N PHE A 64 -0.66 6.87 8.71
CA PHE A 64 -1.33 6.39 7.51
C PHE A 64 -2.84 6.65 7.59
N LEU A 65 -3.44 6.89 6.44
CA LEU A 65 -4.89 6.92 6.24
C LEU A 65 -5.21 6.05 5.03
N ASP A 66 -6.35 5.37 5.06
CA ASP A 66 -6.82 4.57 3.93
C ASP A 66 -8.15 5.10 3.37
N TYR A 67 -8.41 4.79 2.12
CA TYR A 67 -9.70 4.98 1.47
C TYR A 67 -10.11 3.68 0.81
N LEU A 68 -11.18 3.08 1.30
CA LEU A 68 -11.78 1.88 0.75
C LEU A 68 -13.15 2.22 0.17
N ALA A 69 -13.32 2.00 -1.12
CA ALA A 69 -14.59 2.21 -1.82
C ALA A 69 -15.09 0.90 -2.43
N THR A 70 -16.36 0.59 -2.26
CA THR A 70 -16.95 -0.68 -2.71
C THR A 70 -18.41 -0.51 -3.11
N SER A 71 -18.92 -1.42 -3.91
CA SER A 71 -20.35 -1.50 -4.21
C SER A 71 -21.17 -1.85 -2.97
N LYS A 72 -20.70 -2.81 -2.16
CA LYS A 72 -21.34 -3.25 -0.92
C LYS A 72 -20.30 -3.71 0.09
N ILE A 73 -20.42 -3.25 1.33
CA ILE A 73 -19.53 -3.66 2.40
C ILE A 73 -19.72 -5.14 2.72
N LYS A 74 -18.61 -5.89 2.68
CA LYS A 74 -18.53 -7.30 3.07
C LYS A 74 -17.59 -7.42 4.26
N GLN A 75 -18.16 -7.59 5.43
CA GLN A 75 -17.42 -7.52 6.69
C GLN A 75 -16.18 -8.42 6.73
N ASN A 76 -16.26 -9.65 6.25
CA ASN A 76 -15.13 -10.58 6.22
C ASN A 76 -13.96 -10.06 5.34
N ILE A 77 -14.26 -9.58 4.14
CA ILE A 77 -13.24 -9.09 3.19
C ILE A 77 -12.60 -7.80 3.72
N HIS A 78 -13.42 -6.82 4.05
CA HIS A 78 -12.93 -5.50 4.45
C HIS A 78 -12.24 -5.55 5.81
N SER A 79 -12.68 -6.42 6.72
CA SER A 79 -11.97 -6.67 7.98
C SER A 79 -10.57 -7.26 7.77
N ASP A 80 -10.41 -8.18 6.82
CA ASP A 80 -9.09 -8.74 6.47
C ASP A 80 -8.17 -7.68 5.87
N VAL A 81 -8.69 -6.82 4.99
CA VAL A 81 -7.94 -5.70 4.41
C VAL A 81 -7.48 -4.73 5.50
N LEU A 82 -8.39 -4.28 6.38
CA LEU A 82 -8.06 -3.34 7.46
C LEU A 82 -7.06 -3.93 8.46
N LYS A 83 -7.20 -5.21 8.84
CA LYS A 83 -6.21 -5.91 9.67
C LYS A 83 -4.84 -5.95 9.01
N SER A 84 -4.81 -6.19 7.70
CA SER A 84 -3.57 -6.21 6.91
C SER A 84 -2.90 -4.83 6.88
N ILE A 85 -3.67 -3.75 6.69
CA ILE A 85 -3.18 -2.37 6.75
C ILE A 85 -2.60 -2.08 8.14
N THR A 86 -3.37 -2.36 9.20
CA THR A 86 -2.96 -2.11 10.59
C THR A 86 -1.64 -2.82 10.93
N ASN A 87 -1.55 -4.10 10.56
CA ASN A 87 -0.34 -4.89 10.80
C ASN A 87 0.88 -4.35 10.02
N ALA A 88 0.67 -3.91 8.78
CA ALA A 88 1.74 -3.33 7.96
C ALA A 88 2.18 -1.97 8.52
N CYS A 89 1.26 -1.11 8.94
CA CYS A 89 1.58 0.15 9.61
C CYS A 89 2.41 -0.08 10.87
N HIS A 90 2.00 -1.04 11.70
CA HIS A 90 2.74 -1.39 12.92
C HIS A 90 4.17 -1.85 12.61
N LYS A 91 4.36 -2.70 11.58
CA LYS A 91 5.71 -3.14 11.13
C LYS A 91 6.58 -1.97 10.65
N CYS A 92 5.98 -0.93 10.08
CA CYS A 92 6.68 0.29 9.64
C CYS A 92 6.89 1.30 10.77
N GLY A 93 6.43 1.01 12.00
CA GLY A 93 6.54 1.90 13.15
C GLY A 93 5.69 3.17 13.03
N MET A 94 4.57 3.10 12.32
CA MET A 94 3.63 4.20 12.13
C MET A 94 2.22 3.84 12.59
N SER A 95 1.37 4.84 12.77
CA SER A 95 -0.02 4.68 13.22
C SER A 95 -1.00 4.76 12.05
N LEU A 96 -1.94 3.82 11.97
CA LEU A 96 -3.17 4.02 11.19
C LEU A 96 -4.09 4.91 12.04
N ILE A 97 -4.28 6.17 11.61
CA ILE A 97 -4.98 7.17 12.44
C ILE A 97 -6.39 7.50 11.95
N GLY A 98 -6.77 7.01 10.80
CA GLY A 98 -8.09 7.25 10.21
C GLY A 98 -8.16 6.74 8.79
N GLY A 99 -9.23 7.07 8.13
CA GLY A 99 -9.52 6.69 6.76
C GLY A 99 -11.01 6.85 6.45
N GLU A 100 -11.43 6.34 5.32
CA GLU A 100 -12.83 6.36 4.88
C GLU A 100 -13.20 4.99 4.29
N THR A 101 -14.39 4.53 4.60
CA THR A 101 -14.99 3.35 3.95
C THR A 101 -16.31 3.77 3.31
N ALA A 102 -16.33 3.83 1.97
CA ALA A 102 -17.47 4.30 1.20
C ALA A 102 -18.20 3.13 0.53
N GLU A 103 -19.49 2.98 0.85
CA GLU A 103 -20.37 2.09 0.13
C GLU A 103 -21.08 2.87 -0.98
N MET A 104 -20.81 2.51 -2.25
CA MET A 104 -21.28 3.23 -3.43
C MET A 104 -21.96 2.27 -4.42
N PRO A 105 -23.22 1.87 -4.18
CA PRO A 105 -23.98 0.99 -5.06
C PRO A 105 -24.09 1.60 -6.45
N GLY A 106 -23.81 0.79 -7.48
CA GLY A 106 -23.89 1.22 -8.88
C GLY A 106 -22.59 1.82 -9.46
N MET A 107 -21.63 2.26 -8.65
CA MET A 107 -20.31 2.70 -9.13
C MET A 107 -19.36 1.54 -9.36
N TYR A 108 -19.40 0.54 -8.51
CA TYR A 108 -18.57 -0.66 -8.60
C TYR A 108 -19.42 -1.88 -8.95
N HIS A 109 -18.83 -2.86 -9.65
CA HIS A 109 -19.46 -4.17 -9.77
C HIS A 109 -19.59 -4.82 -8.41
N ARG A 110 -20.52 -5.79 -8.28
CA ARG A 110 -20.97 -6.36 -7.01
C ARG A 110 -19.87 -6.76 -6.03
N ASP A 111 -18.75 -7.26 -6.53
CA ASP A 111 -17.66 -7.79 -5.71
C ASP A 111 -16.37 -6.94 -5.82
N ASP A 112 -16.42 -5.86 -6.60
CA ASP A 112 -15.28 -5.00 -6.77
C ASP A 112 -15.20 -3.96 -5.65
N TYR A 113 -13.97 -3.64 -5.29
CA TYR A 113 -13.63 -2.54 -4.42
C TYR A 113 -12.36 -1.86 -4.91
N ASP A 114 -12.16 -0.63 -4.50
CA ASP A 114 -10.93 0.11 -4.70
C ASP A 114 -10.30 0.43 -3.35
N LEU A 115 -8.98 0.53 -3.33
CA LEU A 115 -8.23 0.74 -2.11
C LEU A 115 -7.05 1.66 -2.38
N ALA A 116 -7.08 2.82 -1.75
CA ALA A 116 -6.01 3.81 -1.78
C ALA A 116 -5.47 4.10 -0.38
N GLY A 117 -4.22 4.55 -0.31
CA GLY A 117 -3.56 4.89 0.94
C GLY A 117 -2.84 6.22 0.86
N PHE A 118 -2.67 6.84 2.02
CA PHE A 118 -1.99 8.10 2.20
C PHE A 118 -1.01 7.95 3.35
N CYS A 119 0.28 8.00 3.02
CA CYS A 119 1.35 7.93 4.02
C CYS A 119 1.93 9.32 4.24
N VAL A 120 2.09 9.69 5.49
CA VAL A 120 2.75 10.93 5.89
C VAL A 120 3.96 10.61 6.75
N GLY A 121 5.09 11.21 6.41
CA GLY A 121 6.35 11.07 7.11
C GLY A 121 7.02 12.41 7.35
N ILE A 122 8.15 12.37 8.02
CA ILE A 122 8.92 13.55 8.39
C ILE A 122 10.40 13.32 8.18
N VAL A 123 11.10 14.36 7.75
CA VAL A 123 12.56 14.36 7.59
C VAL A 123 13.13 15.73 7.96
N SER A 124 14.32 15.79 8.51
CA SER A 124 15.04 17.06 8.63
C SER A 124 15.46 17.56 7.24
N GLN A 125 15.27 18.83 6.93
CA GLN A 125 15.60 19.43 5.63
C GLN A 125 17.02 19.07 5.16
N LYS A 126 17.99 19.06 6.06
CA LYS A 126 19.39 18.72 5.74
C LYS A 126 19.60 17.23 5.42
N LYS A 127 18.68 16.35 5.86
CA LYS A 127 18.76 14.90 5.66
C LYS A 127 17.98 14.42 4.44
N ILE A 128 17.32 15.31 3.72
CA ILE A 128 16.57 14.93 2.51
C ILE A 128 17.51 14.24 1.53
N ILE A 129 17.11 13.04 1.11
CA ILE A 129 17.78 12.29 0.03
C ILE A 129 17.35 12.90 -1.30
N SER A 130 18.31 13.17 -2.18
CA SER A 130 18.05 13.79 -3.48
C SER A 130 18.89 13.11 -4.56
N PRO A 131 18.34 12.92 -5.77
CA PRO A 131 19.11 12.42 -6.92
C PRO A 131 20.37 13.22 -7.21
N LYS A 132 20.40 14.51 -6.86
CA LYS A 132 21.58 15.38 -7.01
C LYS A 132 22.80 14.93 -6.19
N LYS A 133 22.59 14.09 -5.18
CA LYS A 133 23.65 13.53 -4.33
C LYS A 133 24.26 12.25 -4.90
N VAL A 134 23.63 11.63 -5.91
CA VAL A 134 24.13 10.42 -6.57
C VAL A 134 25.28 10.78 -7.49
N LYS A 135 26.40 10.07 -7.36
CA LYS A 135 27.65 10.34 -8.11
C LYS A 135 28.20 9.05 -8.67
N SER A 136 29.00 9.17 -9.73
CA SER A 136 29.86 8.08 -10.20
C SER A 136 30.74 7.58 -9.05
N GLY A 137 30.87 6.25 -8.91
CA GLY A 137 31.59 5.61 -7.81
C GLY A 137 30.72 5.27 -6.60
N ASN A 138 29.43 5.63 -6.56
CA ASN A 138 28.55 5.14 -5.52
C ASN A 138 28.28 3.63 -5.68
N ILE A 139 28.16 2.93 -4.57
CA ILE A 139 27.82 1.50 -4.53
C ILE A 139 26.31 1.34 -4.73
N ILE A 140 25.93 0.47 -5.65
CA ILE A 140 24.55 0.07 -5.85
C ILE A 140 24.27 -1.20 -5.04
N ILE A 141 23.24 -1.16 -4.19
CA ILE A 141 22.80 -2.30 -3.40
C ILE A 141 21.48 -2.78 -3.98
N GLY A 142 21.41 -4.06 -4.34
CA GLY A 142 20.18 -4.72 -4.79
C GLY A 142 19.58 -5.60 -3.69
N LEU A 143 18.27 -5.48 -3.49
CA LEU A 143 17.49 -6.41 -2.66
C LEU A 143 16.75 -7.36 -3.58
N PRO A 144 16.86 -8.70 -3.39
CA PRO A 144 16.14 -9.65 -4.22
C PRO A 144 14.63 -9.52 -4.01
N SER A 145 13.86 -9.64 -5.09
CA SER A 145 12.40 -9.69 -5.02
C SER A 145 11.92 -11.07 -4.60
N SER A 146 10.84 -11.11 -3.81
CA SER A 146 10.13 -12.35 -3.46
C SER A 146 9.10 -12.78 -4.52
N GLY A 147 8.94 -12.01 -5.59
CA GLY A 147 7.98 -12.23 -6.67
C GLY A 147 7.35 -10.92 -7.15
N PHE A 148 6.15 -11.01 -7.71
CA PHE A 148 5.37 -9.83 -8.06
C PHE A 148 4.81 -9.19 -6.79
N HIS A 149 5.14 -7.93 -6.55
CA HIS A 149 4.65 -7.23 -5.36
C HIS A 149 3.31 -6.51 -5.64
N SER A 150 3.34 -5.24 -5.98
CA SER A 150 2.14 -4.43 -6.10
C SER A 150 1.87 -3.93 -7.52
N ASN A 151 2.90 -3.76 -8.34
CA ASN A 151 2.81 -3.18 -9.68
C ASN A 151 2.81 -4.23 -10.80
N GLY A 152 2.38 -3.82 -12.01
CA GLY A 152 2.41 -4.65 -13.22
C GLY A 152 1.21 -5.60 -13.38
N PHE A 153 0.20 -5.53 -12.52
CA PHE A 153 -0.92 -6.48 -12.51
C PHE A 153 -1.87 -6.34 -13.70
N SER A 154 -1.91 -5.23 -14.39
CA SER A 154 -2.65 -5.13 -15.67
C SER A 154 -2.09 -6.09 -16.71
N LEU A 155 -0.77 -6.17 -16.84
CA LEU A 155 -0.11 -7.13 -17.74
C LEU A 155 -0.31 -8.57 -17.25
N ILE A 156 -0.16 -8.82 -15.96
CA ILE A 156 -0.35 -10.14 -15.34
C ILE A 156 -1.77 -10.64 -15.60
N ASN A 157 -2.80 -9.82 -15.35
CA ASN A 157 -4.19 -10.16 -15.64
C ASN A 157 -4.39 -10.51 -17.13
N LYS A 158 -3.84 -9.69 -18.04
CA LYS A 158 -3.89 -9.94 -19.49
C LYS A 158 -3.23 -11.28 -19.87
N LEU A 159 -2.09 -11.61 -19.29
CA LEU A 159 -1.41 -12.88 -19.53
C LEU A 159 -2.20 -14.06 -18.99
N ILE A 160 -2.77 -13.96 -17.80
CA ILE A 160 -3.64 -14.99 -17.21
C ILE A 160 -4.82 -15.27 -18.12
N GLU A 161 -5.47 -14.24 -18.63
CA GLU A 161 -6.63 -14.35 -19.50
C GLU A 161 -6.26 -14.91 -20.89
N SER A 162 -5.26 -14.31 -21.56
CA SER A 162 -4.85 -14.70 -22.92
C SER A 162 -4.25 -16.11 -23.00
N LYS A 163 -3.52 -16.52 -21.97
CA LYS A 163 -2.91 -17.86 -21.88
C LYS A 163 -3.80 -18.85 -21.14
N ARG A 164 -5.00 -18.47 -20.73
CA ARG A 164 -5.96 -19.28 -19.94
C ARG A 164 -5.29 -19.96 -18.73
N LEU A 165 -4.43 -19.22 -18.03
CA LEU A 165 -3.70 -19.74 -16.89
C LEU A 165 -4.64 -19.94 -15.70
N LYS A 166 -4.50 -21.08 -15.03
CA LYS A 166 -5.25 -21.37 -13.79
C LYS A 166 -4.43 -20.88 -12.60
N LEU A 167 -5.00 -19.97 -11.80
CA LEU A 167 -4.33 -19.40 -10.63
C LEU A 167 -3.99 -20.43 -9.56
N ASN A 168 -4.78 -21.52 -9.45
CA ASN A 168 -4.52 -22.63 -8.53
C ASN A 168 -3.52 -23.67 -9.06
N LYS A 169 -2.97 -23.46 -10.29
CA LYS A 169 -1.93 -24.35 -10.81
C LYS A 169 -0.68 -24.22 -9.96
N VAL A 170 -0.20 -25.37 -9.49
CA VAL A 170 1.07 -25.43 -8.75
C VAL A 170 2.24 -25.18 -9.71
N PHE A 171 3.08 -24.25 -9.33
CA PHE A 171 4.33 -23.94 -10.00
C PHE A 171 5.47 -24.00 -8.97
N GLN A 172 6.43 -24.87 -9.20
CA GLN A 172 7.47 -25.23 -8.22
C GLN A 172 6.84 -25.78 -6.92
N LYS A 173 6.71 -25.04 -5.85
CA LYS A 173 6.14 -25.49 -4.56
C LYS A 173 4.94 -24.66 -4.11
N SER A 174 4.48 -23.71 -4.91
CA SER A 174 3.37 -22.80 -4.59
C SER A 174 2.39 -22.69 -5.75
N SER A 175 1.21 -22.14 -5.49
CA SER A 175 0.26 -21.79 -6.55
C SER A 175 0.75 -20.58 -7.35
N LEU A 176 0.22 -20.42 -8.57
CA LEU A 176 0.53 -19.26 -9.41
C LEU A 176 -0.04 -17.96 -8.87
N GLY A 177 -1.15 -18.04 -8.12
CA GLY A 177 -1.84 -16.90 -7.53
C GLY A 177 -1.90 -16.94 -6.02
#